data_dab05e633703ce8b4c9c1a90184e4209
#
_entry.id   dab05e633703ce8b4c9c1a90184e4209
#
_cell.length_a   1.000
_cell.length_b   1.000
_cell.length_c   1.000
_cell.angle_alpha   90.00
_cell.angle_beta   90.00
_cell.angle_gamma   90.00
#
_symmetry.space_group_name_H-M   'P 1'
#
loop_
_entity.id
_entity.type
_entity.pdbx_description
1 polymer ?
#
loop_
_entity_poly.entity_id
_entity_poly.type
_entity_poly.pdbx_seq_one_letter_code
_entity_poly.pdbx_strand_id
1 'polypeptide(L)'
;MDMLDTIRNDATATEAAGRLAPSTVAALVEAGSFKLWVPEDYGGAGTSLQAGLDAIAEIARADGAAGWCVMIANTTGLLAARLDREVAHEIFGRTDAVAGGFAAPMGVATLGDGAAHVSGEWAWGSGSSHATTMGGGVRIVDAHGSPAALPDGGRVGFAFFTGVEELDTWHVSGLQGTHSTDYRVDNARVPLDRIVSMDRRSLVIDEPLYRFSTFGALALGVAMTMVGLAERAIEELTLLAEKIPQGSSKGLAHRAPVQADLARSVAAVRGARAYV
;
A
#
# COMPACT_ATOMS: atom_id res chain seq x y z
N MET A 1 -20.37 10.58 9.89
CA MET A 1 -20.28 9.10 9.72
C MET A 1 -18.83 8.77 9.96
N ASP A 2 -18.53 7.76 10.76
CA ASP A 2 -17.15 7.37 11.02
C ASP A 2 -16.49 6.86 9.73
N MET A 3 -15.18 7.04 9.60
CA MET A 3 -14.38 6.59 8.44
C MET A 3 -14.62 5.09 8.15
N LEU A 4 -14.54 4.24 9.19
CA LEU A 4 -14.73 2.80 9.03
C LEU A 4 -16.16 2.43 8.59
N ASP A 5 -17.17 3.18 9.03
CA ASP A 5 -18.54 2.99 8.57
C ASP A 5 -18.70 3.37 7.09
N THR A 6 -18.06 4.48 6.66
CA THR A 6 -18.05 4.86 5.24
C THR A 6 -17.45 3.75 4.39
N ILE A 7 -16.29 3.23 4.78
CA ILE A 7 -15.59 2.15 4.07
C ILE A 7 -16.47 0.89 3.96
N ARG A 8 -17.12 0.46 5.07
CA ARG A 8 -18.01 -0.71 5.07
C ARG A 8 -19.22 -0.52 4.15
N ASN A 9 -19.83 0.66 4.19
CA ASN A 9 -21.00 0.98 3.38
C ASN A 9 -20.67 1.02 1.88
N ASP A 10 -19.46 1.44 1.53
CA ASP A 10 -18.98 1.56 0.17
C ASP A 10 -18.42 0.23 -0.41
N ALA A 11 -18.21 -0.80 0.41
CA ALA A 11 -17.50 -2.03 0.01
C ALA A 11 -18.06 -2.67 -1.27
N THR A 12 -19.40 -2.77 -1.39
CA THR A 12 -20.04 -3.32 -2.59
C THR A 12 -19.81 -2.45 -3.84
N ALA A 13 -19.86 -1.13 -3.69
CA ALA A 13 -19.61 -0.20 -4.79
C ALA A 13 -18.14 -0.21 -5.21
N THR A 14 -17.23 -0.29 -4.24
CA THR A 14 -15.77 -0.46 -4.43
C THR A 14 -15.47 -1.72 -5.24
N GLU A 15 -16.01 -2.85 -4.84
CA GLU A 15 -15.83 -4.13 -5.55
C GLU A 15 -16.37 -4.05 -6.98
N ALA A 16 -17.60 -3.57 -7.16
CA ALA A 16 -18.22 -3.45 -8.47
C ALA A 16 -17.52 -2.48 -9.43
N ALA A 17 -16.91 -1.41 -8.90
CA ALA A 17 -16.18 -0.42 -9.68
C ALA A 17 -14.73 -0.82 -9.98
N GLY A 18 -14.18 -1.87 -9.32
CA GLY A 18 -12.78 -2.27 -9.43
C GLY A 18 -11.80 -1.18 -8.93
N ARG A 19 -12.27 -0.26 -8.09
CA ARG A 19 -11.49 0.82 -7.45
C ARG A 19 -12.19 1.32 -6.20
N LEU A 20 -11.45 1.94 -5.28
CA LEU A 20 -12.06 2.52 -4.08
C LEU A 20 -13.12 3.56 -4.47
N ALA A 21 -14.26 3.53 -3.78
CA ALA A 21 -15.30 4.53 -3.95
C ALA A 21 -14.75 5.93 -3.58
N PRO A 22 -15.16 7.00 -4.27
CA PRO A 22 -14.68 8.36 -3.98
C PRO A 22 -14.90 8.80 -2.53
N SER A 23 -16.01 8.41 -1.90
CA SER A 23 -16.31 8.66 -0.49
C SER A 23 -15.33 7.96 0.44
N THR A 24 -14.95 6.72 0.13
CA THR A 24 -13.93 5.95 0.86
C THR A 24 -12.56 6.65 0.75
N VAL A 25 -12.15 7.07 -0.45
CA VAL A 25 -10.88 7.79 -0.65
C VAL A 25 -10.90 9.11 0.13
N ALA A 26 -11.99 9.88 0.07
CA ALA A 26 -12.13 11.14 0.79
C ALA A 26 -12.03 10.94 2.32
N ALA A 27 -12.70 9.93 2.86
CA ALA A 27 -12.65 9.61 4.29
C ALA A 27 -11.23 9.18 4.75
N LEU A 28 -10.53 8.38 3.93
CA LEU A 28 -9.15 7.96 4.22
C LEU A 28 -8.17 9.14 4.15
N VAL A 29 -8.35 10.07 3.20
CA VAL A 29 -7.56 11.30 3.08
C VAL A 29 -7.80 12.21 4.30
N GLU A 30 -9.05 12.45 4.67
CA GLU A 30 -9.42 13.29 5.82
C GLU A 30 -8.84 12.73 7.14
N ALA A 31 -8.84 11.40 7.29
CA ALA A 31 -8.25 10.73 8.44
C ALA A 31 -6.72 10.65 8.40
N GLY A 32 -6.06 11.10 7.32
CA GLY A 32 -4.60 10.99 7.13
C GLY A 32 -4.08 9.55 6.96
N SER A 33 -4.97 8.60 6.68
CA SER A 33 -4.65 7.16 6.67
C SER A 33 -3.61 6.76 5.61
N PHE A 34 -3.49 7.52 4.52
CA PHE A 34 -2.48 7.25 3.49
C PHE A 34 -1.08 7.77 3.85
N LYS A 35 -0.91 8.50 4.96
CA LYS A 35 0.35 9.16 5.36
C LYS A 35 0.77 8.86 6.80
N LEU A 36 0.38 7.71 7.36
CA LEU A 36 0.72 7.30 8.74
C LEU A 36 2.24 7.23 8.95
N TRP A 37 2.98 6.75 7.96
CA TRP A 37 4.44 6.57 8.00
C TRP A 37 5.23 7.63 7.23
N VAL A 38 4.57 8.63 6.68
CA VAL A 38 5.24 9.83 6.15
C VAL A 38 5.69 10.69 7.33
N PRO A 39 6.92 11.26 7.33
CA PRO A 39 7.39 12.14 8.37
C PRO A 39 6.45 13.33 8.65
N GLU A 40 6.31 13.72 9.92
CA GLU A 40 5.53 14.89 10.32
C GLU A 40 6.00 16.16 9.59
N ASP A 41 7.31 16.33 9.44
CA ASP A 41 7.95 17.41 8.70
C ASP A 41 7.45 17.54 7.25
N TYR A 42 6.89 16.47 6.67
CA TYR A 42 6.38 16.42 5.31
C TYR A 42 4.85 16.25 5.24
N GLY A 43 4.16 16.58 6.35
CA GLY A 43 2.71 16.57 6.43
C GLY A 43 2.09 15.19 6.64
N GLY A 44 2.88 14.20 7.08
CA GLY A 44 2.42 12.89 7.55
C GLY A 44 2.16 12.86 9.04
N ALA A 45 1.83 11.69 9.56
CA ALA A 45 1.58 11.47 10.98
C ALA A 45 2.81 10.95 11.75
N GLY A 46 3.86 10.46 11.10
CA GLY A 46 5.07 9.95 11.73
C GLY A 46 4.79 8.86 12.78
N THR A 47 3.70 8.09 12.64
CA THR A 47 3.29 7.11 13.65
C THR A 47 4.31 5.99 13.79
N SER A 48 4.32 5.31 14.94
CA SER A 48 5.14 4.11 15.09
C SER A 48 4.74 3.03 14.06
N LEU A 49 5.67 2.12 13.75
CA LEU A 49 5.40 0.98 12.87
C LEU A 49 4.16 0.21 13.35
N GLN A 50 4.11 -0.11 14.65
CA GLN A 50 2.99 -0.86 15.25
C GLN A 50 1.65 -0.14 15.10
N ALA A 51 1.59 1.15 15.41
CA ALA A 51 0.35 1.92 15.29
C ALA A 51 -0.17 1.96 13.85
N GLY A 52 0.73 2.11 12.87
CA GLY A 52 0.36 2.04 11.46
C GLY A 52 -0.12 0.66 11.03
N LEU A 53 0.52 -0.42 11.50
CA LEU A 53 0.12 -1.80 11.23
C LEU A 53 -1.28 -2.09 11.82
N ASP A 54 -1.56 -1.63 13.05
CA ASP A 54 -2.87 -1.79 13.66
C ASP A 54 -3.96 -1.03 12.89
N ALA A 55 -3.68 0.20 12.45
CA ALA A 55 -4.60 0.97 11.63
C ALA A 55 -4.88 0.29 10.28
N ILE A 56 -3.85 -0.27 9.62
CA ILE A 56 -4.01 -1.05 8.38
C ILE A 56 -4.94 -2.25 8.60
N ALA A 57 -4.77 -2.99 9.70
CA ALA A 57 -5.62 -4.15 10.01
C ALA A 57 -7.09 -3.73 10.27
N GLU A 58 -7.33 -2.64 11.00
CA GLU A 58 -8.69 -2.15 11.26
C GLU A 58 -9.38 -1.67 9.97
N ILE A 59 -8.65 -0.99 9.08
CA ILE A 59 -9.17 -0.58 7.78
C ILE A 59 -9.44 -1.81 6.90
N ALA A 60 -8.54 -2.80 6.88
CA ALA A 60 -8.72 -4.04 6.14
C ALA A 60 -9.89 -4.89 6.66
N ARG A 61 -10.19 -4.82 7.95
CA ARG A 61 -11.37 -5.43 8.57
C ARG A 61 -12.67 -4.75 8.12
N ALA A 62 -12.63 -3.46 7.80
CA ALA A 62 -13.77 -2.77 7.21
C ALA A 62 -13.92 -3.12 5.72
N ASP A 63 -12.83 -3.03 4.94
CA ASP A 63 -12.73 -3.44 3.55
C ASP A 63 -11.28 -3.78 3.19
N GLY A 64 -11.05 -4.97 2.63
CA GLY A 64 -9.71 -5.48 2.33
C GLY A 64 -8.98 -4.67 1.25
N ALA A 65 -9.70 -4.13 0.25
CA ALA A 65 -9.10 -3.31 -0.79
C ALA A 65 -8.64 -1.96 -0.23
N ALA A 66 -9.43 -1.34 0.65
CA ALA A 66 -9.07 -0.11 1.35
C ALA A 66 -7.81 -0.32 2.21
N GLY A 67 -7.77 -1.39 3.03
CA GLY A 67 -6.60 -1.74 3.84
C GLY A 67 -5.36 -1.97 3.02
N TRP A 68 -5.47 -2.65 1.88
CA TRP A 68 -4.37 -2.89 0.96
C TRP A 68 -3.84 -1.57 0.36
N CYS A 69 -4.72 -0.69 -0.14
CA CYS A 69 -4.30 0.61 -0.69
C CYS A 69 -3.60 1.48 0.36
N VAL A 70 -4.13 1.51 1.60
CA VAL A 70 -3.50 2.23 2.72
C VAL A 70 -2.13 1.64 3.04
N MET A 71 -1.99 0.32 3.05
CA MET A 71 -0.71 -0.36 3.29
C MET A 71 0.34 0.01 2.23
N ILE A 72 -0.03 -0.02 0.94
CA ILE A 72 0.88 0.35 -0.16
C ILE A 72 1.31 1.81 -0.06
N ALA A 73 0.36 2.73 0.17
CA ALA A 73 0.67 4.15 0.30
C ALA A 73 1.64 4.42 1.47
N ASN A 74 1.42 3.79 2.61
CA ASN A 74 2.29 3.96 3.78
C ASN A 74 3.67 3.33 3.59
N THR A 75 3.77 2.17 2.94
CA THR A 75 5.07 1.57 2.63
C THR A 75 5.88 2.45 1.67
N THR A 76 5.22 3.03 0.67
CA THR A 76 5.83 4.02 -0.23
C THR A 76 6.20 5.30 0.54
N GLY A 77 5.36 5.72 1.48
CA GLY A 77 5.57 6.86 2.37
C GLY A 77 6.84 6.80 3.21
N LEU A 78 7.33 5.60 3.56
CA LEU A 78 8.62 5.43 4.25
C LEU A 78 9.80 5.98 3.44
N LEU A 79 9.68 6.03 2.10
CA LEU A 79 10.74 6.56 1.24
C LEU A 79 10.87 8.08 1.35
N ALA A 80 9.86 8.79 1.87
CA ALA A 80 9.90 10.24 2.09
C ALA A 80 11.08 10.66 2.97
N ALA A 81 11.45 9.85 3.96
CA ALA A 81 12.59 10.12 4.85
C ALA A 81 13.97 10.07 4.16
N ARG A 82 14.02 9.67 2.89
CA ARG A 82 15.24 9.58 2.05
C ARG A 82 15.32 10.66 0.99
N LEU A 83 14.24 11.41 0.77
CA LEU A 83 14.16 12.50 -0.18
C LEU A 83 14.66 13.80 0.44
N ASP A 84 15.22 14.68 -0.39
CA ASP A 84 15.47 16.05 0.00
C ASP A 84 14.15 16.73 0.40
N ARG A 85 14.24 17.65 1.38
CA ARG A 85 13.06 18.29 2.00
C ARG A 85 12.09 18.88 0.98
N GLU A 86 12.60 19.59 -0.03
CA GLU A 86 11.77 20.25 -1.05
C GLU A 86 11.01 19.22 -1.88
N VAL A 87 11.68 18.16 -2.33
CA VAL A 87 11.08 17.07 -3.10
C VAL A 87 10.07 16.29 -2.26
N ALA A 88 10.39 16.02 -0.99
CA ALA A 88 9.47 15.34 -0.08
C ALA A 88 8.19 16.16 0.14
N HIS A 89 8.30 17.48 0.32
CA HIS A 89 7.13 18.36 0.42
C HIS A 89 6.31 18.42 -0.88
N GLU A 90 6.96 18.41 -2.03
CA GLU A 90 6.27 18.40 -3.32
C GLU A 90 5.42 17.12 -3.49
N ILE A 91 5.96 15.96 -3.11
CA ILE A 91 5.30 14.66 -3.27
C ILE A 91 4.24 14.42 -2.17
N PHE A 92 4.55 14.72 -0.91
CA PHE A 92 3.77 14.31 0.25
C PHE A 92 3.09 15.45 1.01
N GLY A 93 3.48 16.72 0.79
CA GLY A 93 3.07 17.86 1.60
C GLY A 93 1.59 18.25 1.47
N ARG A 94 0.94 17.92 0.35
CA ARG A 94 -0.49 18.19 0.16
C ARG A 94 -1.33 17.31 1.10
N THR A 95 -2.47 17.81 1.53
CA THR A 95 -3.40 17.05 2.38
C THR A 95 -3.91 15.79 1.69
N ASP A 96 -4.17 15.87 0.39
CA ASP A 96 -4.67 14.79 -0.46
C ASP A 96 -3.57 13.96 -1.13
N ALA A 97 -2.30 14.13 -0.71
CA ALA A 97 -1.19 13.36 -1.28
C ALA A 97 -1.33 11.88 -0.95
N VAL A 98 -1.31 11.05 -2.01
CA VAL A 98 -1.26 9.60 -1.95
C VAL A 98 -0.16 9.12 -2.89
N ALA A 99 0.84 8.42 -2.37
CA ALA A 99 1.90 7.84 -3.17
C ALA A 99 1.76 6.33 -3.25
N GLY A 100 1.92 5.78 -4.45
CA GLY A 100 1.88 4.35 -4.71
C GLY A 100 3.01 3.90 -5.61
N GLY A 101 3.04 2.62 -5.95
CA GLY A 101 3.99 2.09 -6.92
C GLY A 101 4.46 0.66 -6.62
N PHE A 102 5.36 0.17 -7.47
CA PHE A 102 5.92 -1.17 -7.38
C PHE A 102 7.45 -1.14 -7.30
N ALA A 103 8.01 -1.67 -6.21
CA ALA A 103 9.42 -1.50 -5.87
C ALA A 103 10.39 -2.42 -6.62
N ALA A 104 9.90 -3.49 -7.29
CA ALA A 104 10.79 -4.35 -8.07
C ALA A 104 11.42 -3.56 -9.24
N PRO A 105 12.73 -3.73 -9.52
CA PRO A 105 13.46 -2.94 -10.51
C PRO A 105 13.16 -3.38 -11.95
N MET A 106 11.89 -3.24 -12.36
CA MET A 106 11.39 -3.59 -13.69
C MET A 106 11.76 -2.53 -14.73
N GLY A 107 11.92 -1.26 -14.31
CA GLY A 107 12.29 -0.17 -15.18
C GLY A 107 13.81 0.03 -15.30
N VAL A 108 14.18 0.93 -16.22
CA VAL A 108 15.54 1.39 -16.45
C VAL A 108 15.58 2.91 -16.35
N ALA A 109 16.51 3.43 -15.57
CA ALA A 109 16.82 4.86 -15.48
C ALA A 109 18.18 5.12 -16.11
N THR A 110 18.18 5.69 -17.31
CA THR A 110 19.39 6.09 -18.04
C THR A 110 19.84 7.46 -17.57
N LEU A 111 21.00 7.53 -16.94
CA LEU A 111 21.56 8.77 -16.41
C LEU A 111 21.89 9.78 -17.53
N GLY A 112 21.53 11.03 -17.32
CA GLY A 112 21.85 12.17 -18.14
C GLY A 112 22.21 13.39 -17.30
N ASP A 113 22.21 14.58 -17.90
CA ASP A 113 22.61 15.84 -17.25
C ASP A 113 21.57 16.27 -16.18
N GLY A 114 21.85 15.95 -14.91
CA GLY A 114 21.03 16.31 -13.74
C GLY A 114 19.69 15.59 -13.64
N ALA A 115 19.40 14.64 -14.52
CA ALA A 115 18.18 13.84 -14.53
C ALA A 115 18.45 12.44 -15.11
N ALA A 116 17.47 11.56 -14.97
CA ALA A 116 17.46 10.29 -15.68
C ALA A 116 16.28 10.24 -16.66
N HIS A 117 16.45 9.56 -17.77
CA HIS A 117 15.38 9.14 -18.65
C HIS A 117 14.91 7.75 -18.23
N VAL A 118 13.65 7.65 -17.80
CA VAL A 118 13.11 6.43 -17.22
C VAL A 118 12.10 5.81 -18.18
N SER A 119 12.28 4.52 -18.47
CA SER A 119 11.29 3.69 -19.16
C SER A 119 11.09 2.38 -18.39
N GLY A 120 9.85 1.91 -18.34
CA GLY A 120 9.52 0.64 -17.72
C GLY A 120 8.03 0.37 -17.72
N GLU A 121 7.71 -0.88 -17.41
CA GLU A 121 6.36 -1.35 -17.16
C GLU A 121 6.38 -2.12 -15.82
N TRP A 122 5.47 -1.76 -14.94
CA TRP A 122 5.36 -2.33 -13.61
C TRP A 122 3.98 -2.94 -13.42
N ALA A 123 3.96 -4.15 -12.91
CA ALA A 123 2.74 -4.83 -12.53
C ALA A 123 2.21 -4.31 -11.18
N TRP A 124 0.91 -4.51 -10.97
CA TRP A 124 0.25 -4.33 -9.67
C TRP A 124 0.39 -2.93 -9.06
N GLY A 125 0.06 -1.89 -9.83
CA GLY A 125 0.00 -0.51 -9.37
C GLY A 125 -1.18 -0.24 -8.44
N SER A 126 -1.22 -0.90 -7.27
CA SER A 126 -2.32 -0.78 -6.31
C SER A 126 -2.57 0.67 -5.92
N GLY A 127 -3.83 1.10 -6.00
CA GLY A 127 -4.25 2.44 -5.66
C GLY A 127 -3.97 3.48 -6.75
N SER A 128 -3.52 3.10 -7.95
CA SER A 128 -3.21 4.03 -9.04
C SER A 128 -4.37 4.96 -9.37
N SER A 129 -5.62 4.49 -9.29
CA SER A 129 -6.82 5.30 -9.58
C SER A 129 -7.03 6.51 -8.67
N HIS A 130 -6.37 6.55 -7.51
CA HIS A 130 -6.46 7.67 -6.57
C HIS A 130 -5.09 8.16 -6.08
N ALA A 131 -3.99 7.56 -6.56
CA ALA A 131 -2.65 8.04 -6.26
C ALA A 131 -2.40 9.40 -6.93
N THR A 132 -1.83 10.34 -6.19
CA THR A 132 -1.36 11.63 -6.72
C THR A 132 0.03 11.52 -7.31
N THR A 133 0.79 10.51 -6.88
CA THR A 133 2.14 10.22 -7.36
C THR A 133 2.34 8.71 -7.40
N MET A 134 2.78 8.20 -8.55
CA MET A 134 3.20 6.82 -8.69
C MET A 134 4.72 6.74 -8.79
N GLY A 135 5.27 5.61 -8.36
CA GLY A 135 6.70 5.36 -8.53
C GLY A 135 6.98 3.94 -8.98
N GLY A 136 8.22 3.68 -9.37
CA GLY A 136 8.61 2.35 -9.81
C GLY A 136 10.08 2.05 -9.55
N GLY A 137 10.37 0.79 -9.23
CA GLY A 137 11.74 0.31 -9.10
C GLY A 137 12.48 0.33 -10.43
N VAL A 138 13.71 0.86 -10.44
CA VAL A 138 14.53 1.04 -11.64
C VAL A 138 15.96 0.54 -11.43
N ARG A 139 16.56 0.02 -12.47
CA ARG A 139 18.00 -0.21 -12.58
C ARG A 139 18.67 1.03 -13.16
N ILE A 140 19.79 1.42 -12.58
CA ILE A 140 20.53 2.61 -13.00
C ILE A 140 21.56 2.22 -14.07
N VAL A 141 21.53 2.90 -15.20
CA VAL A 141 22.45 2.69 -16.32
C VAL A 141 23.01 4.03 -16.83
N ASP A 142 24.15 3.97 -17.51
CA ASP A 142 24.71 5.12 -18.24
C ASP A 142 24.06 5.29 -19.64
N ALA A 143 24.49 6.29 -20.38
CA ALA A 143 23.99 6.58 -21.74
C ALA A 143 24.26 5.45 -22.77
N HIS A 144 25.14 4.51 -22.45
CA HIS A 144 25.45 3.33 -23.27
C HIS A 144 24.72 2.08 -22.83
N GLY A 145 23.85 2.17 -21.78
CA GLY A 145 23.12 1.05 -21.19
C GLY A 145 23.96 0.18 -20.25
N SER A 146 25.19 0.61 -19.92
CA SER A 146 26.03 -0.12 -18.95
C SER A 146 25.61 0.19 -17.51
N PRO A 147 25.76 -0.76 -16.55
CA PRO A 147 25.45 -0.52 -15.16
C PRO A 147 26.14 0.73 -14.61
N ALA A 148 25.37 1.62 -14.03
CA ALA A 148 25.84 2.86 -13.41
C ALA A 148 25.31 2.98 -11.97
N ALA A 149 25.58 4.10 -11.32
CA ALA A 149 25.14 4.37 -9.97
C ALA A 149 24.65 5.82 -9.82
N LEU A 150 23.69 6.02 -8.90
CA LEU A 150 23.28 7.33 -8.41
C LEU A 150 24.44 8.01 -7.67
N PRO A 151 24.36 9.34 -7.37
CA PRO A 151 25.43 10.06 -6.64
C PRO A 151 25.80 9.45 -5.28
N ASP A 152 24.86 8.77 -4.59
CA ASP A 152 25.11 8.05 -3.33
C ASP A 152 25.69 6.63 -3.53
N GLY A 153 25.93 6.23 -4.78
CA GLY A 153 26.46 4.91 -5.14
C GLY A 153 25.40 3.82 -5.32
N GLY A 154 24.11 4.15 -5.23
CA GLY A 154 23.01 3.20 -5.44
C GLY A 154 22.87 2.77 -6.89
N ARG A 155 22.63 1.49 -7.14
CA ARG A 155 22.47 0.90 -8.48
C ARG A 155 21.03 0.50 -8.79
N VAL A 156 20.21 0.45 -7.76
CA VAL A 156 18.77 0.22 -7.83
C VAL A 156 18.09 1.38 -7.13
N GLY A 157 17.13 2.01 -7.80
CA GLY A 157 16.37 3.13 -7.27
C GLY A 157 14.87 2.89 -7.30
N PHE A 158 14.14 3.74 -6.58
CA PHE A 158 12.70 3.92 -6.74
C PHE A 158 12.50 5.34 -7.27
N ALA A 159 11.98 5.46 -8.50
CA ALA A 159 11.75 6.73 -9.16
C ALA A 159 10.29 7.16 -8.97
N PHE A 160 10.06 8.43 -8.60
CA PHE A 160 8.72 9.02 -8.50
C PHE A 160 8.37 9.75 -9.79
N PHE A 161 7.20 9.44 -10.35
CA PHE A 161 6.71 9.95 -11.63
C PHE A 161 5.64 11.02 -11.44
N THR A 162 5.56 11.99 -12.33
CA THR A 162 4.49 13.01 -12.39
C THR A 162 3.23 12.50 -13.09
N GLY A 163 3.31 11.37 -13.77
CA GLY A 163 2.21 10.70 -14.45
C GLY A 163 2.66 9.35 -14.99
N VAL A 164 1.71 8.44 -15.14
CA VAL A 164 1.90 7.10 -15.68
C VAL A 164 0.76 6.78 -16.65
N GLU A 165 1.00 5.88 -17.60
CA GLU A 165 -0.04 5.28 -18.43
C GLU A 165 -0.53 4.02 -17.72
N GLU A 166 -1.80 3.98 -17.31
CA GLU A 166 -2.43 2.78 -16.77
C GLU A 166 -2.80 1.82 -17.90
N LEU A 167 -2.58 0.52 -17.64
CA LEU A 167 -2.94 -0.55 -18.56
C LEU A 167 -4.15 -1.31 -18.00
N ASP A 168 -5.11 -1.70 -18.87
CA ASP A 168 -6.32 -2.41 -18.43
C ASP A 168 -6.03 -3.91 -18.22
N THR A 169 -5.35 -4.24 -17.11
CA THR A 169 -4.92 -5.60 -16.79
C THR A 169 -5.53 -6.15 -15.49
N TRP A 170 -6.29 -5.34 -14.72
CA TRP A 170 -6.79 -5.74 -13.42
C TRP A 170 -8.17 -6.41 -13.48
N HIS A 171 -8.20 -7.70 -13.82
CA HIS A 171 -9.41 -8.52 -13.90
C HIS A 171 -9.28 -9.73 -12.96
N VAL A 172 -9.69 -9.59 -11.72
CA VAL A 172 -9.46 -10.55 -10.63
C VAL A 172 -10.75 -10.90 -9.90
N SER A 173 -10.73 -11.98 -9.11
CA SER A 173 -11.88 -12.47 -8.34
C SER A 173 -11.94 -11.93 -6.89
N GLY A 174 -10.91 -11.26 -6.41
CA GLY A 174 -10.88 -10.69 -5.06
C GLY A 174 -9.98 -9.46 -5.00
N LEU A 175 -10.18 -8.60 -3.98
CA LEU A 175 -9.50 -7.31 -3.85
C LEU A 175 -9.63 -6.42 -5.10
N GLN A 176 -10.74 -6.54 -5.86
CA GLN A 176 -10.97 -5.80 -7.10
C GLN A 176 -10.82 -4.30 -6.88
N GLY A 177 -11.32 -3.80 -5.76
CA GLY A 177 -11.28 -2.39 -5.38
C GLY A 177 -9.89 -1.79 -5.20
N THR A 178 -8.82 -2.59 -5.22
CA THR A 178 -7.45 -2.06 -5.14
C THR A 178 -7.00 -1.38 -6.43
N HIS A 179 -7.65 -1.64 -7.55
CA HIS A 179 -7.23 -1.16 -8.88
C HIS A 179 -5.73 -1.38 -9.10
N SER A 180 -5.28 -2.63 -8.86
CA SER A 180 -3.86 -2.98 -8.98
C SER A 180 -3.48 -3.26 -10.43
N THR A 181 -3.87 -2.36 -11.33
CA THR A 181 -3.56 -2.47 -12.76
C THR A 181 -2.06 -2.28 -13.01
N ASP A 182 -1.57 -2.77 -14.14
CA ASP A 182 -0.22 -2.51 -14.57
C ASP A 182 -0.12 -1.06 -15.08
N TYR A 183 1.07 -0.50 -15.05
CA TYR A 183 1.31 0.86 -15.50
C TYR A 183 2.66 0.98 -16.20
N ARG A 184 2.76 1.94 -17.10
CA ARG A 184 3.94 2.17 -17.94
C ARG A 184 4.38 3.63 -17.90
N VAL A 185 5.69 3.81 -18.03
CA VAL A 185 6.34 5.10 -18.29
C VAL A 185 7.28 4.89 -19.46
N ASP A 186 7.24 5.79 -20.43
CA ASP A 186 8.11 5.75 -21.60
C ASP A 186 8.93 7.04 -21.69
N ASN A 187 10.25 6.89 -21.61
CA ASN A 187 11.26 7.95 -21.74
C ASN A 187 10.97 9.22 -20.91
N ALA A 188 10.39 9.05 -19.71
CA ALA A 188 10.09 10.18 -18.84
C ALA A 188 11.38 10.78 -18.25
N ARG A 189 11.50 12.10 -18.33
CA ARG A 189 12.60 12.81 -17.67
C ARG A 189 12.30 12.95 -16.17
N VAL A 190 13.07 12.25 -15.33
CA VAL A 190 12.94 12.24 -13.87
C VAL A 190 14.17 12.90 -13.26
N PRO A 191 14.04 14.00 -12.51
CA PRO A 191 15.15 14.60 -11.75
C PRO A 191 15.79 13.57 -10.81
N LEU A 192 17.12 13.62 -10.63
CA LEU A 192 17.83 12.61 -9.83
C LEU A 192 17.43 12.64 -8.36
N ASP A 193 17.02 13.79 -7.83
CA ASP A 193 16.49 13.97 -6.46
C ASP A 193 15.12 13.31 -6.23
N ARG A 194 14.43 12.90 -7.30
CA ARG A 194 13.20 12.09 -7.26
C ARG A 194 13.46 10.58 -7.37
N ILE A 195 14.72 10.15 -7.37
CA ILE A 195 15.10 8.74 -7.40
C ILE A 195 15.79 8.37 -6.09
N VAL A 196 15.11 7.59 -5.28
CA VAL A 196 15.61 7.12 -3.98
C VAL A 196 16.37 5.81 -4.18
N SER A 197 17.61 5.73 -3.69
CA SER A 197 18.36 4.46 -3.66
C SER A 197 17.66 3.41 -2.81
N MET A 198 17.51 2.19 -3.35
CA MET A 198 16.90 1.06 -2.65
C MET A 198 17.95 0.12 -2.03
N ASP A 199 19.17 0.12 -2.56
CA ASP A 199 20.30 -0.69 -2.10
C ASP A 199 21.30 0.11 -1.23
N ARG A 200 21.04 1.39 -0.98
CA ARG A 200 21.79 2.25 -0.05
C ARG A 200 20.85 2.85 0.99
N ARG A 201 21.36 3.12 2.17
CA ARG A 201 20.64 3.79 3.25
C ARG A 201 21.20 5.19 3.44
N SER A 202 20.71 6.14 2.65
CA SER A 202 20.84 7.56 2.97
C SER A 202 19.51 8.04 3.54
N LEU A 203 19.51 8.47 4.81
CA LEU A 203 18.33 9.03 5.47
C LEU A 203 18.57 10.53 5.64
N VAL A 204 17.60 11.33 5.20
CA VAL A 204 17.52 12.77 5.51
C VAL A 204 16.86 12.96 6.87
N ILE A 205 15.84 12.14 7.17
CA ILE A 205 15.24 12.04 8.50
C ILE A 205 15.62 10.69 9.11
N ASP A 206 16.46 10.75 10.17
CA ASP A 206 17.07 9.57 10.80
C ASP A 206 16.36 9.23 12.12
N GLU A 207 15.17 8.65 12.03
CA GLU A 207 14.35 8.18 13.14
C GLU A 207 14.19 6.65 13.15
N PRO A 208 13.82 6.04 14.29
CA PRO A 208 13.71 4.59 14.42
C PRO A 208 12.84 3.92 13.35
N LEU A 209 11.70 4.54 12.99
CA LEU A 209 10.79 4.05 11.95
C LEU A 209 11.52 3.91 10.60
N TYR A 210 12.27 4.94 10.18
CA TYR A 210 12.90 4.97 8.85
C TYR A 210 14.19 4.16 8.77
N ARG A 211 14.74 3.77 9.92
CA ARG A 211 15.82 2.77 10.00
C ARG A 211 15.33 1.34 9.78
N PHE A 212 14.02 1.09 9.93
CA PHE A 212 13.45 -0.22 9.69
C PHE A 212 13.49 -0.57 8.19
N SER A 213 13.50 -1.86 7.89
CA SER A 213 13.52 -2.33 6.49
C SER A 213 12.20 -1.99 5.78
N THR A 214 12.26 -1.25 4.67
CA THR A 214 11.08 -0.95 3.84
C THR A 214 10.36 -2.24 3.39
N PHE A 215 11.12 -3.26 2.95
CA PHE A 215 10.53 -4.55 2.59
C PHE A 215 10.03 -5.35 3.80
N GLY A 216 10.65 -5.16 4.96
CA GLY A 216 10.14 -5.71 6.23
C GLY A 216 8.79 -5.08 6.59
N ALA A 217 8.66 -3.75 6.52
CA ALA A 217 7.41 -3.05 6.75
C ALA A 217 6.33 -3.45 5.73
N LEU A 218 6.68 -3.62 4.45
CA LEU A 218 5.78 -4.14 3.42
C LEU A 218 5.25 -5.54 3.79
N ALA A 219 6.14 -6.46 4.17
CA ALA A 219 5.74 -7.82 4.53
C ALA A 219 4.82 -7.84 5.76
N LEU A 220 5.12 -7.03 6.80
CA LEU A 220 4.28 -6.88 7.97
C LEU A 220 2.93 -6.24 7.62
N GLY A 221 2.92 -5.23 6.75
CA GLY A 221 1.70 -4.58 6.25
C GLY A 221 0.79 -5.55 5.49
N VAL A 222 1.37 -6.39 4.62
CA VAL A 222 0.62 -7.49 3.95
C VAL A 222 0.03 -8.44 4.98
N ALA A 223 0.83 -8.88 5.97
CA ALA A 223 0.35 -9.77 7.02
C ALA A 223 -0.81 -9.15 7.82
N MET A 224 -0.72 -7.87 8.19
CA MET A 224 -1.77 -7.19 8.95
C MET A 224 -3.03 -6.92 8.12
N THR A 225 -2.91 -6.68 6.81
CA THR A 225 -4.06 -6.65 5.90
C THR A 225 -4.79 -8.00 5.90
N MET A 226 -4.05 -9.11 5.84
CA MET A 226 -4.64 -10.46 5.90
C MET A 226 -5.24 -10.77 7.28
N VAL A 227 -4.65 -10.29 8.38
CA VAL A 227 -5.23 -10.40 9.72
C VAL A 227 -6.57 -9.68 9.78
N GLY A 228 -6.67 -8.44 9.28
CA GLY A 228 -7.93 -7.70 9.25
C GLY A 228 -9.02 -8.41 8.44
N LEU A 229 -8.67 -8.94 7.25
CA LEU A 229 -9.59 -9.75 6.42
C LEU A 229 -10.06 -11.01 7.15
N ALA A 230 -9.17 -11.72 7.84
CA ALA A 230 -9.52 -12.93 8.60
C ALA A 230 -10.42 -12.61 9.79
N GLU A 231 -10.20 -11.51 10.50
CA GLU A 231 -11.07 -11.03 11.56
C GLU A 231 -12.47 -10.73 11.02
N ARG A 232 -12.56 -10.05 9.86
CA ARG A 232 -13.86 -9.81 9.21
C ARG A 232 -14.57 -11.11 8.83
N ALA A 233 -13.87 -12.08 8.27
CA ALA A 233 -14.46 -13.37 7.92
C ALA A 233 -15.03 -14.11 9.16
N ILE A 234 -14.34 -14.02 10.30
CA ILE A 234 -14.79 -14.57 11.58
C ILE A 234 -16.08 -13.86 12.04
N GLU A 235 -16.14 -12.53 11.91
CA GLU A 235 -17.34 -11.75 12.25
C GLU A 235 -18.53 -12.13 11.38
N GLU A 236 -18.35 -12.20 10.07
CA GLU A 236 -19.40 -12.60 9.13
C GLU A 236 -19.91 -14.00 9.42
N LEU A 237 -19.02 -14.96 9.70
CA LEU A 237 -19.43 -16.29 10.12
C LEU A 237 -20.24 -16.26 11.43
N THR A 238 -19.83 -15.42 12.39
CA THR A 238 -20.53 -15.29 13.68
C THR A 238 -21.93 -14.71 13.49
N LEU A 239 -22.09 -13.70 12.62
CA LEU A 239 -23.40 -13.14 12.25
C LEU A 239 -24.30 -14.15 11.54
N LEU A 240 -23.70 -15.05 10.74
CA LEU A 240 -24.42 -16.12 10.04
C LEU A 240 -24.75 -17.31 10.94
N ALA A 241 -24.11 -17.43 12.11
CA ALA A 241 -24.15 -18.62 12.95
C ALA A 241 -25.55 -18.94 13.49
N GLU A 242 -26.41 -17.94 13.64
CA GLU A 242 -27.79 -18.11 14.09
C GLU A 242 -28.76 -18.51 12.98
N LYS A 243 -28.38 -18.34 11.69
CA LYS A 243 -29.23 -18.75 10.57
C LYS A 243 -29.42 -20.26 10.56
N ILE A 244 -30.67 -20.68 10.42
CA ILE A 244 -31.03 -22.08 10.26
C ILE A 244 -31.01 -22.45 8.79
N PRO A 245 -30.07 -23.32 8.32
CA PRO A 245 -30.04 -23.76 6.95
C PRO A 245 -31.32 -24.50 6.55
N GLN A 246 -31.72 -24.39 5.28
CA GLN A 246 -32.87 -25.11 4.76
C GLN A 246 -32.72 -26.62 4.98
N GLY A 247 -33.77 -27.26 5.50
CA GLY A 247 -33.75 -28.69 5.82
C GLY A 247 -33.06 -29.05 7.14
N SER A 248 -32.69 -28.07 7.98
CA SER A 248 -32.10 -28.27 9.30
C SER A 248 -33.02 -27.75 10.40
N SER A 249 -32.97 -28.36 11.59
CA SER A 249 -33.65 -27.87 12.80
C SER A 249 -32.75 -27.02 13.71
N LYS A 250 -31.45 -26.87 13.35
CA LYS A 250 -30.47 -26.16 14.17
C LYS A 250 -29.63 -25.21 13.35
N GLY A 251 -29.37 -24.02 13.87
CA GLY A 251 -28.44 -23.06 13.31
C GLY A 251 -26.99 -23.56 13.33
N LEU A 252 -26.11 -22.89 12.57
CA LEU A 252 -24.68 -23.23 12.49
C LEU A 252 -24.00 -23.17 13.87
N ALA A 253 -24.42 -22.23 14.74
CA ALA A 253 -23.89 -22.08 16.10
C ALA A 253 -24.03 -23.35 16.96
N HIS A 254 -25.00 -24.24 16.66
CA HIS A 254 -25.23 -25.45 17.42
C HIS A 254 -24.53 -26.71 16.84
N ARG A 255 -23.65 -26.52 15.84
CA ARG A 255 -22.91 -27.60 15.21
C ARG A 255 -21.48 -27.66 15.76
N ALA A 256 -21.16 -28.75 16.49
CA ALA A 256 -19.84 -28.90 17.11
C ALA A 256 -18.64 -28.73 16.15
N PRO A 257 -18.66 -29.21 14.88
CA PRO A 257 -17.56 -28.93 13.95
C PRO A 257 -17.38 -27.43 13.69
N VAL A 258 -18.46 -26.67 13.49
CA VAL A 258 -18.42 -25.22 13.24
C VAL A 258 -17.83 -24.48 14.44
N GLN A 259 -18.25 -24.84 15.66
CA GLN A 259 -17.69 -24.26 16.89
C GLN A 259 -16.17 -24.54 17.01
N ALA A 260 -15.75 -25.78 16.71
CA ALA A 260 -14.35 -26.15 16.76
C ALA A 260 -13.51 -25.44 15.70
N ASP A 261 -14.02 -25.30 14.47
CA ASP A 261 -13.34 -24.58 13.39
C ASP A 261 -13.23 -23.09 13.69
N LEU A 262 -14.30 -22.48 14.19
CA LEU A 262 -14.31 -21.07 14.61
C LEU A 262 -13.29 -20.82 15.73
N ALA A 263 -13.26 -21.68 16.76
CA ALA A 263 -12.30 -21.56 17.87
C ALA A 263 -10.84 -21.65 17.37
N ARG A 264 -10.54 -22.59 16.47
CA ARG A 264 -9.22 -22.71 15.84
C ARG A 264 -8.85 -21.47 15.02
N SER A 265 -9.78 -20.97 14.23
CA SER A 265 -9.57 -19.78 13.40
C SER A 265 -9.29 -18.54 14.25
N VAL A 266 -10.09 -18.32 15.31
CA VAL A 266 -9.88 -17.22 16.28
C VAL A 266 -8.50 -17.33 16.93
N ALA A 267 -8.12 -18.53 17.39
CA ALA A 267 -6.80 -18.74 18.01
C ALA A 267 -5.65 -18.47 17.03
N ALA A 268 -5.78 -18.92 15.77
CA ALA A 268 -4.77 -18.70 14.72
C ALA A 268 -4.61 -17.22 14.38
N VAL A 269 -5.71 -16.47 14.19
CA VAL A 269 -5.68 -15.03 13.87
C VAL A 269 -5.10 -14.23 15.03
N ARG A 270 -5.50 -14.52 16.27
CA ARG A 270 -4.92 -13.88 17.46
C ARG A 270 -3.43 -14.17 17.60
N GLY A 271 -3.01 -15.42 17.33
CA GLY A 271 -1.59 -15.80 17.32
C GLY A 271 -0.82 -15.03 16.25
N ALA A 272 -1.36 -14.92 15.03
CA ALA A 272 -0.74 -14.16 13.95
C ALA A 272 -0.59 -12.66 14.29
N ARG A 273 -1.65 -12.04 14.85
CA ARG A 273 -1.60 -10.63 15.29
C ARG A 273 -0.57 -10.41 16.40
N ALA A 274 -0.44 -11.34 17.35
CA ALA A 274 0.52 -11.24 18.44
C ALA A 274 1.98 -11.47 17.99
N TYR A 275 2.18 -12.14 16.87
CA TYR A 275 3.51 -12.40 16.31
C TYR A 275 4.06 -11.19 15.53
N VAL A 276 3.20 -10.39 14.90
CA VAL A 276 3.55 -9.16 14.20
C VAL A 276 3.74 -8.01 15.18
#